data_1be16d50da5769935cfe12534070278d
#
_entry.id   1be16d50da5769935cfe12534070278d
#
_cell.length_a   1.000
_cell.length_b   1.000
_cell.length_c   1.000
_cell.angle_alpha   90.00
_cell.angle_beta   90.00
_cell.angle_gamma   90.00
#
_symmetry.space_group_name_H-M   'P 1'
#
loop_
_entity.id
_entity.type
_entity.pdbx_description
1 polymer ?
#
loop_
_entity_poly.entity_id
_entity_poly.type
_entity_poly.pdbx_seq_one_letter_code
_entity_poly.pdbx_strand_id
1 'polypeptide(L)'
;KKIKTWSDLTKEIHQRPNQDIDLNVLRNSNIINISLTSTFQINPTTGDTIGIIGMRPKYEYLPVSLIESINMGAEATIRGFGMAILTIKMLTSGQASMKELGGPIMIAQLAGQTAKAGWIPFLTLMALISCNIAFINILPIPGLDGGHIFMTLIEGIIRRPLTIKMRLAIQQVGMLFILMLMITVIVNDIGRLFGN
;
A
#
# COMPACT_ATOMS: atom_id res chain seq x y z
N LYS A 1 2.03 -14.32 30.43
CA LYS A 1 3.22 -14.26 29.56
C LYS A 1 3.78 -12.84 29.58
N LYS A 2 5.11 -12.68 29.63
CA LYS A 2 5.73 -11.35 29.62
C LYS A 2 5.90 -10.88 28.16
N ILE A 3 5.31 -9.75 27.82
CA ILE A 3 5.41 -9.10 26.51
C ILE A 3 6.54 -8.07 26.56
N LYS A 4 7.48 -8.12 25.63
CA LYS A 4 8.62 -7.20 25.58
C LYS A 4 8.51 -6.22 24.42
N THR A 5 7.93 -6.66 23.31
CA THR A 5 7.83 -5.86 22.07
C THR A 5 6.40 -5.80 21.57
N TRP A 6 6.11 -4.81 20.71
CA TRP A 6 4.82 -4.73 20.01
C TRP A 6 4.55 -5.98 19.17
N SER A 7 5.58 -6.52 18.53
CA SER A 7 5.47 -7.75 17.73
C SER A 7 5.06 -8.96 18.58
N ASP A 8 5.56 -9.08 19.82
CA ASP A 8 5.16 -10.16 20.74
C ASP A 8 3.68 -10.04 21.12
N LEU A 9 3.23 -8.80 21.38
CA LEU A 9 1.83 -8.51 21.69
C LEU A 9 0.93 -8.88 20.50
N THR A 10 1.30 -8.43 19.32
CA THR A 10 0.53 -8.69 18.08
C THR A 10 0.40 -10.19 17.81
N LYS A 11 1.50 -10.95 17.93
CA LYS A 11 1.49 -12.41 17.73
C LYS A 11 0.54 -13.11 18.72
N GLU A 12 0.55 -12.68 19.98
CA GLU A 12 -0.29 -13.30 21.01
C GLU A 12 -1.77 -13.01 20.79
N ILE A 13 -2.10 -11.78 20.34
CA ILE A 13 -3.47 -11.37 20.06
C ILE A 13 -4.01 -12.03 18.78
N HIS A 14 -3.18 -12.11 17.72
CA HIS A 14 -3.57 -12.73 16.45
C HIS A 14 -3.99 -14.19 16.63
N GLN A 15 -3.43 -14.91 17.61
CA GLN A 15 -3.78 -16.31 17.90
C GLN A 15 -5.10 -16.47 18.66
N ARG A 16 -5.75 -15.39 19.08
CA ARG A 16 -6.93 -15.39 19.96
C ARG A 16 -8.09 -14.57 19.40
N PRO A 17 -8.65 -14.94 18.23
CA PRO A 17 -9.82 -14.26 17.69
C PRO A 17 -11.05 -14.54 18.57
N ASN A 18 -11.85 -13.50 18.84
CA ASN A 18 -13.09 -13.56 19.65
C ASN A 18 -12.90 -14.17 21.05
N GLN A 19 -11.77 -13.88 21.71
CA GLN A 19 -11.45 -14.35 23.06
C GLN A 19 -11.28 -13.18 24.00
N ASP A 20 -11.61 -13.42 25.27
CA ASP A 20 -11.34 -12.48 26.33
C ASP A 20 -9.85 -12.52 26.68
N ILE A 21 -9.25 -11.35 26.79
CA ILE A 21 -7.82 -11.16 27.04
C ILE A 21 -7.65 -10.21 28.19
N ASP A 22 -6.93 -10.65 29.22
CA ASP A 22 -6.53 -9.83 30.34
C ASP A 22 -5.12 -9.32 30.13
N LEU A 23 -4.97 -8.00 30.08
CA LEU A 23 -3.69 -7.31 29.93
C LEU A 23 -3.31 -6.59 31.20
N ASN A 24 -2.15 -6.92 31.75
CA ASN A 24 -1.52 -6.16 32.82
C ASN A 24 -0.62 -5.10 32.20
N VAL A 25 -1.05 -3.85 32.24
CA VAL A 25 -0.36 -2.71 31.63
C VAL A 25 0.33 -1.89 32.72
N LEU A 26 1.63 -1.66 32.58
CA LEU A 26 2.36 -0.75 33.42
C LEU A 26 2.15 0.70 32.94
N ARG A 27 1.46 1.53 33.74
CA ARG A 27 1.24 2.95 33.46
C ARG A 27 1.59 3.77 34.69
N ASN A 28 2.51 4.73 34.57
CA ASN A 28 2.98 5.59 35.67
C ASN A 28 3.41 4.78 36.91
N SER A 29 4.19 3.72 36.72
CA SER A 29 4.65 2.78 37.75
C SER A 29 3.55 1.95 38.44
N ASN A 30 2.30 2.07 38.02
CA ASN A 30 1.18 1.27 38.51
C ASN A 30 0.80 0.20 37.52
N ILE A 31 0.48 -0.99 37.99
CA ILE A 31 -0.04 -2.07 37.19
C ILE A 31 -1.57 -1.92 37.09
N ILE A 32 -2.08 -1.74 35.89
CA ILE A 32 -3.51 -1.67 35.62
C ILE A 32 -3.89 -2.93 34.89
N ASN A 33 -4.89 -3.63 35.40
CA ASN A 33 -5.48 -4.78 34.69
C ASN A 33 -6.59 -4.27 33.75
N ILE A 34 -6.50 -4.63 32.47
CA ILE A 34 -7.46 -4.27 31.43
C ILE A 34 -7.97 -5.56 30.82
N SER A 35 -9.26 -5.86 31.03
CA SER A 35 -9.95 -6.96 30.38
C SER A 35 -10.64 -6.44 29.13
N LEU A 36 -10.42 -7.10 28.00
CA LEU A 36 -10.99 -6.76 26.71
C LEU A 36 -11.24 -8.03 25.88
N THR A 37 -12.22 -7.98 25.01
CA THR A 37 -12.49 -9.05 24.05
C THR A 37 -11.88 -8.69 22.71
N SER A 38 -11.07 -9.59 22.14
CA SER A 38 -10.55 -9.41 20.79
C SER A 38 -11.67 -9.57 19.77
N THR A 39 -11.67 -8.79 18.72
CA THR A 39 -12.47 -9.04 17.51
C THR A 39 -11.69 -9.88 16.52
N PHE A 40 -12.31 -10.32 15.44
CA PHE A 40 -11.61 -11.07 14.39
C PHE A 40 -11.48 -10.24 13.11
N GLN A 41 -10.43 -10.52 12.37
CA GLN A 41 -10.23 -10.03 11.01
C GLN A 41 -9.61 -11.16 10.18
N ILE A 42 -9.98 -11.25 8.92
CA ILE A 42 -9.34 -12.17 7.98
C ILE A 42 -8.04 -11.50 7.51
N ASN A 43 -6.92 -12.19 7.68
CA ASN A 43 -5.64 -11.73 7.17
C ASN A 43 -5.68 -11.76 5.63
N PRO A 44 -5.57 -10.62 4.94
CA PRO A 44 -5.69 -10.58 3.48
C PRO A 44 -4.58 -11.35 2.76
N THR A 45 -3.45 -11.60 3.43
CA THR A 45 -2.29 -12.27 2.82
C THR A 45 -2.34 -13.79 2.97
N THR A 46 -2.81 -14.28 4.13
CA THR A 46 -2.82 -15.73 4.42
C THR A 46 -4.22 -16.35 4.40
N GLY A 47 -5.28 -15.53 4.44
CA GLY A 47 -6.66 -15.98 4.57
C GLY A 47 -7.04 -16.46 5.97
N ASP A 48 -6.10 -16.46 6.92
CA ASP A 48 -6.34 -16.91 8.29
C ASP A 48 -7.17 -15.89 9.08
N THR A 49 -7.97 -16.40 10.00
CA THR A 49 -8.69 -15.55 10.96
C THR A 49 -7.75 -15.16 12.09
N ILE A 50 -7.50 -13.87 12.24
CA ILE A 50 -6.64 -13.32 13.29
C ILE A 50 -7.46 -12.48 14.28
N GLY A 51 -7.06 -12.54 15.56
CA GLY A 51 -7.58 -11.66 16.59
C GLY A 51 -7.01 -10.25 16.46
N ILE A 52 -7.84 -9.24 16.67
CA ILE A 52 -7.41 -7.83 16.71
C ILE A 52 -8.02 -7.12 17.92
N ILE A 53 -7.30 -6.12 18.43
CA ILE A 53 -7.76 -5.19 19.46
C ILE A 53 -7.51 -3.76 18.98
N GLY A 54 -8.34 -2.83 19.39
CA GLY A 54 -8.31 -1.42 18.95
C GLY A 54 -7.12 -0.60 19.49
N MET A 55 -5.95 -1.20 19.69
CA MET A 55 -4.75 -0.52 20.15
C MET A 55 -3.79 -0.21 18.99
N ARG A 56 -3.12 0.93 19.09
CA ARG A 56 -2.04 1.32 18.16
C ARG A 56 -0.78 1.63 18.95
N PRO A 57 0.41 1.30 18.43
CA PRO A 57 1.66 1.70 19.05
C PRO A 57 1.77 3.23 19.03
N LYS A 58 2.30 3.81 20.08
CA LYS A 58 2.74 5.20 20.06
C LYS A 58 4.07 5.23 19.31
N TYR A 59 4.11 5.95 18.21
CA TYR A 59 5.36 6.20 17.51
C TYR A 59 6.05 7.42 18.11
N GLU A 60 7.33 7.28 18.38
CA GLU A 60 8.19 8.38 18.78
C GLU A 60 9.11 8.74 17.61
N TYR A 61 9.14 10.01 17.24
CA TYR A 61 10.02 10.49 16.18
C TYR A 61 11.40 10.75 16.77
N LEU A 62 12.38 9.99 16.31
CA LEU A 62 13.76 10.18 16.70
C LEU A 62 14.45 11.12 15.68
N PRO A 63 15.20 12.12 16.16
CA PRO A 63 15.99 12.96 15.26
C PRO A 63 17.10 12.11 14.63
N VAL A 64 17.20 12.17 13.33
CA VAL A 64 18.25 11.49 12.54
C VAL A 64 19.02 12.51 11.73
N SER A 65 20.26 12.21 11.37
CA SER A 65 21.07 13.07 10.50
C SER A 65 20.49 13.15 9.09
N LEU A 66 20.83 14.21 8.34
CA LEU A 66 20.37 14.38 6.96
C LEU A 66 20.79 13.21 6.06
N ILE A 67 22.04 12.74 6.20
CA ILE A 67 22.57 11.61 5.41
C ILE A 67 21.80 10.33 5.73
N GLU A 68 21.53 10.09 7.00
CA GLU A 68 20.78 8.93 7.46
C GLU A 68 19.31 8.97 6.96
N SER A 69 18.70 10.16 6.95
CA SER A 69 17.35 10.37 6.39
C SER A 69 17.28 10.05 4.90
N ILE A 70 18.31 10.44 4.12
CA ILE A 70 18.40 10.11 2.70
C ILE A 70 18.53 8.60 2.48
N ASN A 71 19.39 7.93 3.25
CA ASN A 71 19.55 6.48 3.16
C ASN A 71 18.27 5.73 3.53
N MET A 72 17.61 6.13 4.62
CA MET A 72 16.33 5.56 5.03
C MET A 72 15.24 5.80 3.98
N GLY A 73 15.20 6.98 3.36
CA GLY A 73 14.29 7.31 2.27
C GLY A 73 14.53 6.45 1.02
N ALA A 74 15.79 6.26 0.63
CA ALA A 74 16.16 5.38 -0.48
C ALA A 74 15.73 3.92 -0.22
N GLU A 75 16.02 3.39 0.97
CA GLU A 75 15.56 2.05 1.35
C GLU A 75 14.03 1.94 1.38
N ALA A 76 13.33 2.95 1.88
CA ALA A 76 11.87 2.97 1.90
C ALA A 76 11.30 2.95 0.46
N THR A 77 11.93 3.67 -0.46
CA THR A 77 11.55 3.68 -1.89
C THR A 77 11.77 2.31 -2.54
N ILE A 78 12.91 1.68 -2.30
CA ILE A 78 13.20 0.32 -2.81
C ILE A 78 12.19 -0.69 -2.26
N ARG A 79 11.89 -0.64 -0.96
CA ARG A 79 10.87 -1.49 -0.34
C ARG A 79 9.48 -1.22 -0.93
N GLY A 80 9.15 0.06 -1.19
CA GLY A 80 7.90 0.44 -1.85
C GLY A 80 7.74 -0.18 -3.23
N PHE A 81 8.78 -0.17 -4.05
CA PHE A 81 8.80 -0.84 -5.36
C PHE A 81 8.65 -2.36 -5.22
N GLY A 82 9.32 -2.98 -4.23
CA GLY A 82 9.15 -4.40 -3.93
C GLY A 82 7.69 -4.75 -3.57
N MET A 83 7.04 -3.91 -2.77
CA MET A 83 5.61 -4.08 -2.42
C MET A 83 4.71 -3.91 -3.64
N ALA A 84 4.98 -2.96 -4.53
CA ALA A 84 4.21 -2.77 -5.75
C ALA A 84 4.33 -3.99 -6.69
N ILE A 85 5.52 -4.57 -6.85
CA ILE A 85 5.74 -5.81 -7.61
C ILE A 85 4.95 -6.97 -6.98
N LEU A 86 5.01 -7.10 -5.64
CA LEU A 86 4.28 -8.14 -4.92
C LEU A 86 2.77 -7.99 -5.13
N THR A 87 2.23 -6.77 -5.07
CA THR A 87 0.81 -6.49 -5.33
C THR A 87 0.40 -6.92 -6.73
N ILE A 88 1.19 -6.61 -7.76
CA ILE A 88 0.93 -7.07 -9.13
C ILE A 88 0.95 -8.61 -9.20
N LYS A 89 1.93 -9.25 -8.55
CA LYS A 89 2.01 -10.71 -8.49
C LYS A 89 0.77 -11.31 -7.82
N MET A 90 0.29 -10.76 -6.71
CA MET A 90 -0.90 -11.22 -6.01
C MET A 90 -2.17 -11.06 -6.86
N LEU A 91 -2.29 -9.95 -7.58
CA LEU A 91 -3.41 -9.71 -8.50
C LEU A 91 -3.40 -10.72 -9.66
N THR A 92 -2.25 -10.97 -10.28
CA THR A 92 -2.12 -11.89 -11.41
C THR A 92 -2.26 -13.35 -11.00
N SER A 93 -1.91 -13.70 -9.76
CA SER A 93 -2.10 -15.06 -9.21
C SER A 93 -3.50 -15.30 -8.61
N GLY A 94 -4.38 -14.29 -8.62
CA GLY A 94 -5.72 -14.40 -8.04
C GLY A 94 -5.76 -14.42 -6.51
N GLN A 95 -4.63 -14.17 -5.84
CA GLN A 95 -4.55 -14.08 -4.38
C GLN A 95 -5.10 -12.76 -3.83
N ALA A 96 -5.12 -11.71 -4.65
CA ALA A 96 -5.75 -10.44 -4.33
C ALA A 96 -6.85 -10.13 -5.35
N SER A 97 -7.91 -9.49 -4.90
CA SER A 97 -9.01 -9.06 -5.75
C SER A 97 -8.76 -7.65 -6.30
N MET A 98 -9.17 -7.42 -7.54
CA MET A 98 -9.24 -6.05 -8.10
C MET A 98 -10.10 -5.12 -7.25
N LYS A 99 -11.02 -5.66 -6.46
CA LYS A 99 -11.82 -4.88 -5.51
C LYS A 99 -10.99 -4.32 -4.33
N GLU A 100 -9.82 -4.85 -4.07
CA GLU A 100 -8.93 -4.37 -3.00
C GLU A 100 -8.09 -3.19 -3.42
N LEU A 101 -8.00 -2.91 -4.73
CA LEU A 101 -7.30 -1.73 -5.23
C LEU A 101 -8.05 -0.47 -4.81
N GLY A 102 -7.34 0.39 -4.09
CA GLY A 102 -7.84 1.72 -3.74
C GLY A 102 -7.78 2.67 -4.92
N GLY A 103 -8.86 3.39 -5.16
CA GLY A 103 -8.96 4.39 -6.20
C GLY A 103 -8.87 5.83 -5.67
N PRO A 104 -9.20 6.82 -6.52
CA PRO A 104 -9.08 8.23 -6.20
C PRO A 104 -9.87 8.65 -4.95
N ILE A 105 -11.03 8.05 -4.72
CA ILE A 105 -11.89 8.38 -3.57
C ILE A 105 -11.24 7.88 -2.28
N MET A 106 -10.74 6.65 -2.27
CA MET A 106 -10.01 6.09 -1.14
C MET A 106 -8.74 6.89 -0.83
N ILE A 107 -7.99 7.31 -1.86
CA ILE A 107 -6.80 8.17 -1.70
C ILE A 107 -7.20 9.51 -1.06
N ALA A 108 -8.29 10.15 -1.50
CA ALA A 108 -8.78 11.39 -0.91
C ALA A 108 -9.19 11.22 0.55
N GLN A 109 -9.85 10.10 0.90
CA GLN A 109 -10.21 9.79 2.29
C GLN A 109 -8.96 9.59 3.16
N LEU A 110 -7.96 8.84 2.68
CA LEU A 110 -6.69 8.64 3.37
C LEU A 110 -5.94 9.97 3.55
N ALA A 111 -5.93 10.83 2.54
CA ALA A 111 -5.33 12.16 2.62
C ALA A 111 -5.99 13.01 3.71
N GLY A 112 -7.32 12.99 3.78
CA GLY A 112 -8.06 13.68 4.84
C GLY A 112 -7.78 13.11 6.24
N GLN A 113 -7.70 11.79 6.37
CA GLN A 113 -7.38 11.13 7.64
C GLN A 113 -5.95 11.41 8.10
N THR A 114 -4.97 11.30 7.19
CA THR A 114 -3.56 11.55 7.50
C THR A 114 -3.28 13.01 7.79
N ALA A 115 -3.96 13.96 7.10
CA ALA A 115 -3.87 15.38 7.39
C ALA A 115 -4.39 15.71 8.82
N LYS A 116 -5.49 15.07 9.25
CA LYS A 116 -5.98 15.19 10.64
C LYS A 116 -5.05 14.54 11.67
N ALA A 117 -4.34 13.48 11.29
CA ALA A 117 -3.38 12.79 12.16
C ALA A 117 -2.07 13.58 12.33
N GLY A 118 -1.77 14.53 11.44
CA GLY A 118 -0.64 15.44 11.52
C GLY A 118 0.17 15.53 10.23
N TRP A 119 1.15 16.46 10.25
CA TRP A 119 1.94 16.78 9.06
C TRP A 119 2.81 15.60 8.58
N ILE A 120 3.44 14.87 9.51
CA ILE A 120 4.34 13.76 9.15
C ILE A 120 3.59 12.58 8.51
N PRO A 121 2.45 12.07 9.05
CA PRO A 121 1.64 11.08 8.35
C PRO A 121 1.18 11.52 6.96
N PHE A 122 0.83 12.80 6.80
CA PHE A 122 0.42 13.34 5.51
C PHE A 122 1.56 13.34 4.49
N LEU A 123 2.76 13.79 4.87
CA LEU A 123 3.95 13.72 4.01
C LEU A 123 4.33 12.29 3.66
N THR A 124 4.20 11.36 4.62
CA THR A 124 4.46 9.93 4.37
C THR A 124 3.50 9.36 3.32
N LEU A 125 2.21 9.72 3.38
CA LEU A 125 1.25 9.34 2.35
C LEU A 125 1.60 9.93 0.99
N MET A 126 1.98 11.22 0.93
CA MET A 126 2.40 11.86 -0.31
C MET A 126 3.62 11.17 -0.92
N ALA A 127 4.62 10.82 -0.10
CA ALA A 127 5.80 10.08 -0.55
C ALA A 127 5.42 8.70 -1.11
N LEU A 128 4.53 7.98 -0.43
CA LEU A 128 4.04 6.68 -0.88
C LEU A 128 3.33 6.77 -2.22
N ILE A 129 2.43 7.75 -2.40
CA ILE A 129 1.72 7.98 -3.66
C ILE A 129 2.72 8.31 -4.78
N SER A 130 3.70 9.19 -4.49
CA SER A 130 4.75 9.54 -5.46
C SER A 130 5.56 8.33 -5.90
N CYS A 131 5.96 7.46 -4.97
CA CYS A 131 6.65 6.21 -5.29
C CYS A 131 5.79 5.28 -6.16
N ASN A 132 4.50 5.16 -5.87
CA ASN A 132 3.60 4.32 -6.66
C ASN A 132 3.40 4.87 -8.08
N ILE A 133 3.25 6.18 -8.24
CA ILE A 133 3.16 6.83 -9.57
C ILE A 133 4.47 6.61 -10.35
N ALA A 134 5.63 6.79 -9.70
CA ALA A 134 6.93 6.55 -10.33
C ALA A 134 7.07 5.09 -10.76
N PHE A 135 6.66 4.14 -9.92
CA PHE A 135 6.67 2.71 -10.25
C PHE A 135 5.80 2.39 -11.47
N ILE A 136 4.55 2.89 -11.49
CA ILE A 136 3.64 2.66 -12.62
C ILE A 136 4.22 3.27 -13.90
N ASN A 137 4.83 4.45 -13.83
CA ASN A 137 5.41 5.12 -14.99
C ASN A 137 6.64 4.40 -15.57
N ILE A 138 7.33 3.58 -14.78
CA ILE A 138 8.46 2.75 -15.27
C ILE A 138 7.96 1.50 -16.01
N LEU A 139 6.71 1.06 -15.78
CA LEU A 139 6.19 -0.13 -16.44
C LEU A 139 6.14 0.02 -17.98
N PRO A 140 6.42 -1.04 -18.76
CA PRO A 140 6.39 -0.98 -20.22
C PRO A 140 4.97 -0.97 -20.77
N ILE A 141 4.13 -0.06 -20.27
CA ILE A 141 2.74 0.11 -20.67
C ILE A 141 2.67 1.28 -21.66
N PRO A 142 2.18 1.08 -22.88
CA PRO A 142 2.00 2.15 -23.83
C PRO A 142 1.10 3.27 -23.26
N GLY A 143 1.52 4.52 -23.42
CA GLY A 143 0.84 5.67 -22.82
C GLY A 143 1.47 6.17 -21.53
N LEU A 144 2.43 5.44 -20.94
CA LEU A 144 3.28 5.83 -19.83
C LEU A 144 4.73 6.04 -20.29
N ASP A 145 5.56 6.67 -19.47
CA ASP A 145 6.96 6.96 -19.80
C ASP A 145 7.76 5.69 -20.09
N GLY A 146 7.57 4.64 -19.30
CA GLY A 146 8.19 3.34 -19.53
C GLY A 146 7.80 2.70 -20.86
N GLY A 147 6.57 2.94 -21.33
CA GLY A 147 6.12 2.52 -22.66
C GLY A 147 6.88 3.24 -23.76
N HIS A 148 7.19 4.53 -23.60
CA HIS A 148 8.02 5.29 -24.56
C HIS A 148 9.45 4.78 -24.59
N ILE A 149 10.04 4.53 -23.42
CA ILE A 149 11.38 3.93 -23.29
C ILE A 149 11.40 2.56 -23.98
N PHE A 150 10.39 1.73 -23.73
CA PHE A 150 10.26 0.40 -24.31
C PHE A 150 10.14 0.43 -25.85
N MET A 151 9.33 1.34 -26.39
CA MET A 151 9.23 1.53 -27.84
C MET A 151 10.57 1.97 -28.44
N THR A 152 11.28 2.88 -27.80
CA THR A 152 12.60 3.35 -28.24
C THR A 152 13.65 2.22 -28.22
N LEU A 153 13.61 1.36 -27.21
CA LEU A 153 14.47 0.18 -27.15
C LEU A 153 14.19 -0.80 -28.29
N ILE A 154 12.92 -1.05 -28.60
CA ILE A 154 12.51 -1.89 -29.73
C ILE A 154 13.04 -1.30 -31.07
N GLU A 155 12.90 0.00 -31.27
CA GLU A 155 13.43 0.67 -32.47
C GLU A 155 14.95 0.53 -32.58
N GLY A 156 15.66 0.63 -31.45
CA GLY A 156 17.11 0.41 -31.39
C GLY A 156 17.51 -1.02 -31.76
N ILE A 157 16.75 -2.02 -31.32
CA ILE A 157 16.99 -3.45 -31.65
C ILE A 157 16.68 -3.73 -33.13
N ILE A 158 15.53 -3.22 -33.62
CA ILE A 158 15.09 -3.44 -35.01
C ILE A 158 15.92 -2.59 -36.00
N ARG A 159 16.62 -1.56 -35.49
CA ARG A 159 17.37 -0.55 -36.27
C ARG A 159 16.53 0.18 -37.29
N ARG A 160 15.25 0.32 -37.04
CA ARG A 160 14.29 1.07 -37.86
C ARG A 160 13.28 1.79 -36.98
N PRO A 161 12.97 3.06 -37.24
CA PRO A 161 11.97 3.78 -36.50
C PRO A 161 10.56 3.20 -36.81
N LEU A 162 9.73 3.10 -35.80
CA LEU A 162 8.31 2.80 -35.96
C LEU A 162 7.62 3.95 -36.70
N THR A 163 6.70 3.62 -37.58
CA THR A 163 5.91 4.65 -38.27
C THR A 163 5.05 5.41 -37.25
N ILE A 164 4.77 6.68 -37.56
CA ILE A 164 3.92 7.52 -36.68
C ILE A 164 2.57 6.85 -36.42
N LYS A 165 1.98 6.22 -37.47
CA LYS A 165 0.71 5.49 -37.32
C LYS A 165 0.79 4.33 -36.34
N MET A 166 1.90 3.56 -36.34
CA MET A 166 2.09 2.45 -35.40
C MET A 166 2.28 2.96 -33.97
N ARG A 167 3.08 4.02 -33.77
CA ARG A 167 3.26 4.63 -32.44
C ARG A 167 1.93 5.10 -31.88
N LEU A 168 1.12 5.82 -32.66
CA LEU A 168 -0.20 6.30 -32.24
C LEU A 168 -1.15 5.15 -31.92
N ALA A 169 -1.19 4.10 -32.74
CA ALA A 169 -2.04 2.94 -32.48
C ALA A 169 -1.66 2.25 -31.17
N ILE A 170 -0.36 2.03 -30.93
CA ILE A 170 0.14 1.42 -29.69
C ILE A 170 -0.23 2.29 -28.47
N GLN A 171 -0.05 3.62 -28.57
CA GLN A 171 -0.43 4.54 -27.50
C GLN A 171 -1.94 4.53 -27.24
N GLN A 172 -2.78 4.51 -28.28
CA GLN A 172 -4.23 4.46 -28.13
C GLN A 172 -4.69 3.20 -27.40
N VAL A 173 -4.10 2.04 -27.72
CA VAL A 173 -4.39 0.78 -27.01
C VAL A 173 -4.00 0.88 -25.53
N GLY A 174 -2.80 1.41 -25.23
CA GLY A 174 -2.36 1.59 -23.86
C GLY A 174 -3.24 2.58 -23.09
N MET A 175 -3.62 3.69 -23.71
CA MET A 175 -4.53 4.67 -23.10
C MET A 175 -5.91 4.07 -22.83
N LEU A 176 -6.46 3.28 -23.77
CA LEU A 176 -7.72 2.57 -23.57
C LEU A 176 -7.65 1.60 -22.40
N PHE A 177 -6.54 0.85 -22.27
CA PHE A 177 -6.31 -0.05 -21.16
C PHE A 177 -6.29 0.70 -19.81
N ILE A 178 -5.54 1.81 -19.73
CA ILE A 178 -5.47 2.64 -18.51
C ILE A 178 -6.86 3.21 -18.17
N LEU A 179 -7.62 3.67 -19.17
CA LEU A 179 -8.96 4.19 -18.97
C LEU A 179 -9.92 3.12 -18.43
N MET A 180 -9.89 1.90 -18.98
CA MET A 180 -10.69 0.77 -18.47
C MET A 180 -10.34 0.43 -17.03
N LEU A 181 -9.04 0.39 -16.69
CA LEU A 181 -8.58 0.13 -15.35
C LEU A 181 -9.05 1.24 -14.39
N MET A 182 -8.94 2.49 -14.79
CA MET A 182 -9.40 3.64 -13.98
C MET A 182 -10.92 3.58 -13.72
N ILE A 183 -11.71 3.27 -14.74
CA ILE A 183 -13.17 3.10 -14.60
C ILE A 183 -13.47 1.97 -13.61
N THR A 184 -12.81 0.83 -13.74
CA THR A 184 -12.99 -0.32 -12.83
C THR A 184 -12.69 0.05 -11.38
N VAL A 185 -11.58 0.76 -11.14
CA VAL A 185 -11.17 1.19 -9.80
C VAL A 185 -12.16 2.22 -9.22
N ILE A 186 -12.64 3.17 -10.03
CA ILE A 186 -13.65 4.15 -9.59
C ILE A 186 -14.97 3.45 -9.23
N VAL A 187 -15.44 2.52 -10.05
CA VAL A 187 -16.65 1.73 -9.75
C VAL A 187 -16.51 0.96 -8.44
N ASN A 188 -15.35 0.35 -8.21
CA ASN A 188 -15.06 -0.33 -6.94
C ASN A 188 -15.05 0.64 -5.75
N ASP A 189 -14.46 1.82 -5.90
CA ASP A 189 -14.44 2.85 -4.84
C ASP A 189 -15.87 3.32 -4.49
N ILE A 190 -16.69 3.55 -5.51
CA ILE A 190 -18.10 3.92 -5.32
C ILE A 190 -18.85 2.77 -4.63
N GLY A 191 -18.67 1.53 -5.05
CA GLY A 191 -19.27 0.36 -4.41
C GLY A 191 -18.94 0.27 -2.92
N ARG A 192 -17.69 0.55 -2.55
CA ARG A 192 -17.28 0.58 -1.12
C ARG A 192 -17.98 1.68 -0.32
N LEU A 193 -18.28 2.82 -0.92
CA LEU A 193 -19.00 3.90 -0.22
C LEU A 193 -20.45 3.52 0.11
N PHE A 194 -21.05 2.68 -0.71
CA PHE A 194 -22.43 2.23 -0.52
C PHE A 194 -22.56 0.88 0.18
N GLY A 195 -21.46 0.32 0.71
CA GLY A 195 -21.47 -0.87 1.57
C GLY A 195 -21.62 -2.22 0.84
N ASN A 196 -21.23 -2.30 -0.43
CA ASN A 196 -21.13 -3.55 -1.19
C ASN A 196 -19.71 -4.07 -1.24
#